data_b0a19c8219519190afba64a496a4f0fa
#
_entry.id   b0a19c8219519190afba64a496a4f0fa
#
_cell.length_a   1.000
_cell.length_b   1.000
_cell.length_c   1.000
_cell.angle_alpha   90.00
_cell.angle_beta   90.00
_cell.angle_gamma   90.00
#
_symmetry.space_group_name_H-M   'P 1'
#
loop_
_entity.id
_entity.type
_entity.pdbx_description
1 polymer ?
#
loop_
_entity_poly.entity_id
_entity_poly.type
_entity_poly.pdbx_seq_one_letter_code
_entity_poly.pdbx_strand_id
1 'polypeptide(L)'
;LKFTMLADGTDNWTRLLKLDTTAVVGDSVSTHLQAGESNVFVMLAEYISYLGEQFVASDYTAKKLALTNSAVHFEDNTPAQPFRYAISAINVSANRVTSDQEAGKITASAVLQETGKLNGDAVFDPKNIRNVNVNLAVDELALNHLDAYGRWYAAHALEDGLLRFVTKTVVQDGAIDSQNHFRMDKLKVGKKVDEHDTEIYVLPLRLAAGLL
;
A
#
# COMPACT_ATOMS: atom_id res chain seq x y z
N LEU A 1 -1.80 4.12 15.31
CA LEU A 1 -2.51 4.93 14.34
C LEU A 1 -3.74 4.15 13.85
N LYS A 2 -4.90 4.79 13.71
CA LYS A 2 -6.10 4.15 13.15
C LYS A 2 -6.54 4.88 11.89
N PHE A 3 -6.62 4.16 10.77
CA PHE A 3 -7.22 4.62 9.53
C PHE A 3 -8.56 3.91 9.33
N THR A 4 -9.60 4.67 9.02
CA THR A 4 -10.94 4.12 8.78
C THR A 4 -11.51 4.70 7.50
N MET A 5 -11.84 3.85 6.54
CA MET A 5 -12.63 4.18 5.37
C MET A 5 -14.11 3.93 5.68
N LEU A 6 -14.95 4.87 5.34
CA LEU A 6 -16.40 4.81 5.57
C LEU A 6 -17.08 4.22 4.33
N ALA A 7 -18.31 3.73 4.51
CA ALA A 7 -19.09 3.13 3.41
C ALA A 7 -19.41 4.12 2.26
N ASP A 8 -19.32 5.42 2.52
CA ASP A 8 -19.49 6.49 1.51
C ASP A 8 -18.19 6.81 0.74
N GLY A 9 -17.11 6.04 0.97
CA GLY A 9 -15.82 6.24 0.34
C GLY A 9 -14.97 7.38 0.94
N THR A 10 -15.46 8.05 2.00
CA THR A 10 -14.66 9.05 2.74
C THR A 10 -13.80 8.38 3.80
N ASP A 11 -12.77 9.05 4.27
CA ASP A 11 -11.88 8.56 5.32
C ASP A 11 -11.73 9.54 6.47
N ASN A 12 -11.28 9.04 7.63
CA ASN A 12 -11.15 9.84 8.84
C ASN A 12 -9.93 10.79 8.81
N TRP A 13 -8.96 10.57 7.91
CA TRP A 13 -7.73 11.36 7.83
C TRP A 13 -7.89 12.58 6.95
N THR A 14 -8.49 12.44 5.77
CA THR A 14 -8.83 13.56 4.88
C THR A 14 -9.67 14.59 5.63
N ARG A 15 -10.64 14.13 6.44
CA ARG A 15 -11.47 15.01 7.26
C ARG A 15 -10.68 15.69 8.38
N LEU A 16 -9.71 14.99 9.01
CA LEU A 16 -8.90 15.52 10.10
C LEU A 16 -7.90 16.57 9.61
N LEU A 17 -7.23 16.28 8.50
CA LEU A 17 -6.18 17.14 7.97
C LEU A 17 -6.74 18.35 7.21
N LYS A 18 -8.06 18.39 6.95
CA LYS A 18 -8.68 19.42 6.11
C LYS A 18 -7.93 19.63 4.81
N LEU A 19 -7.41 18.54 4.26
CA LEU A 19 -6.79 18.55 2.94
C LEU A 19 -7.92 18.86 1.96
N ASP A 20 -7.98 20.13 1.59
CA ASP A 20 -8.89 20.61 0.57
C ASP A 20 -8.38 20.01 -0.74
N THR A 21 -8.99 18.94 -1.19
CA THR A 21 -8.64 18.26 -2.44
C THR A 21 -8.78 19.16 -3.66
N THR A 22 -9.34 20.35 -3.48
CA THR A 22 -9.44 21.39 -4.50
C THR A 22 -8.18 22.25 -4.65
N ALA A 23 -7.22 22.20 -3.71
CA ALA A 23 -6.04 23.08 -3.71
C ALA A 23 -4.76 22.42 -4.26
N VAL A 24 -4.75 21.12 -4.59
CA VAL A 24 -3.57 20.40 -5.09
C VAL A 24 -3.76 19.93 -6.55
N VAL A 25 -4.54 20.64 -7.32
CA VAL A 25 -4.57 20.48 -8.78
C VAL A 25 -3.64 21.52 -9.42
N GLY A 26 -2.36 21.34 -9.19
CA GLY A 26 -1.29 21.86 -10.04
C GLY A 26 -1.09 20.86 -11.17
N ASP A 27 -1.50 21.22 -12.28
CA ASP A 27 -1.39 20.93 -13.72
C ASP A 27 -0.56 19.72 -14.23
N SER A 28 -0.44 18.60 -13.53
CA SER A 28 0.23 17.42 -14.11
C SER A 28 -0.18 16.02 -13.61
N VAL A 29 -1.22 15.86 -12.82
CA VAL A 29 -1.83 14.52 -12.59
C VAL A 29 -3.35 14.64 -12.58
N SER A 30 -3.92 14.95 -13.74
CA SER A 30 -5.33 14.71 -14.02
C SER A 30 -5.54 13.22 -14.35
N THR A 31 -5.26 12.34 -13.41
CA THR A 31 -5.80 11.00 -13.45
C THR A 31 -7.11 11.03 -12.71
N HIS A 32 -8.16 10.80 -13.45
CA HIS A 32 -9.55 10.71 -13.06
C HIS A 32 -9.75 9.79 -11.84
N LEU A 33 -9.61 10.32 -10.64
CA LEU A 33 -10.20 9.71 -9.46
C LEU A 33 -11.67 10.12 -9.45
N GLN A 34 -12.51 9.33 -10.06
CA GLN A 34 -13.95 9.42 -9.83
C GLN A 34 -14.18 9.14 -8.33
N ALA A 35 -15.00 9.96 -7.70
CA ALA A 35 -15.46 9.73 -6.34
C ALA A 35 -16.02 8.31 -6.24
N GLY A 36 -15.33 7.41 -5.54
CA GLY A 36 -15.66 5.98 -5.43
C GLY A 36 -14.50 5.01 -5.61
N GLU A 37 -13.37 5.44 -6.17
CA GLU A 37 -12.21 4.56 -6.44
C GLU A 37 -10.97 4.88 -5.57
N SER A 38 -11.13 5.41 -4.38
CA SER A 38 -10.01 5.70 -3.50
C SER A 38 -9.42 4.41 -2.94
N ASN A 39 -8.47 3.84 -3.69
CA ASN A 39 -7.64 2.75 -3.20
C ASN A 39 -6.71 3.30 -2.10
N VAL A 40 -6.79 2.74 -0.89
CA VAL A 40 -5.97 3.15 0.26
C VAL A 40 -4.47 3.18 -0.06
N PHE A 41 -4.00 2.31 -0.94
CA PHE A 41 -2.59 2.29 -1.37
C PHE A 41 -2.24 3.50 -2.23
N VAL A 42 -3.16 3.98 -3.06
CA VAL A 42 -2.97 5.21 -3.85
C VAL A 42 -2.93 6.42 -2.93
N MET A 43 -3.88 6.52 -1.98
CA MET A 43 -3.89 7.61 -0.99
C MET A 43 -2.62 7.62 -0.14
N LEU A 44 -2.12 6.45 0.28
CA LEU A 44 -0.88 6.35 1.02
C LEU A 44 0.32 6.78 0.17
N ALA A 45 0.36 6.38 -1.10
CA ALA A 45 1.42 6.77 -2.03
C ALA A 45 1.40 8.29 -2.29
N GLU A 46 0.23 8.89 -2.47
CA GLU A 46 0.06 10.34 -2.63
C GLU A 46 0.52 11.11 -1.38
N TYR A 47 0.15 10.61 -0.19
CA TYR A 47 0.59 11.21 1.06
C TYR A 47 2.11 11.14 1.26
N ILE A 48 2.71 10.00 0.93
CA ILE A 48 4.17 9.82 0.95
C ILE A 48 4.84 10.76 -0.06
N SER A 49 4.28 10.90 -1.26
CA SER A 49 4.77 11.81 -2.28
C SER A 49 4.70 13.26 -1.81
N TYR A 50 3.56 13.68 -1.26
CA TYR A 50 3.37 15.02 -0.70
C TYR A 50 4.39 15.33 0.41
N LEU A 51 4.56 14.41 1.37
CA LEU A 51 5.57 14.59 2.42
C LEU A 51 6.97 14.69 1.81
N GLY A 52 7.28 13.87 0.82
CA GLY A 52 8.56 13.91 0.13
C GLY A 52 8.81 15.25 -0.53
N GLU A 53 7.84 15.81 -1.23
CA GLU A 53 7.95 17.12 -1.88
C GLU A 53 8.19 18.26 -0.89
N GLN A 54 7.59 18.19 0.30
CA GLN A 54 7.84 19.18 1.36
C GLN A 54 9.28 19.09 1.90
N PHE A 55 9.87 17.90 1.93
CA PHE A 55 11.26 17.73 2.36
C PHE A 55 12.27 18.24 1.32
N VAL A 56 12.00 18.11 0.03
CA VAL A 56 12.92 18.53 -1.05
C VAL A 56 13.02 20.05 -1.19
N ALA A 57 12.02 20.78 -0.71
CA ALA A 57 11.96 22.25 -0.87
C ALA A 57 12.96 23.05 -0.01
N SER A 58 13.74 22.40 0.86
CA SER A 58 14.68 23.08 1.79
C SER A 58 15.98 22.30 1.99
N ASP A 59 17.08 23.01 2.24
CA ASP A 59 18.30 22.39 2.71
C ASP A 59 18.08 21.75 4.09
N TYR A 60 18.29 20.44 4.19
CA TYR A 60 18.08 19.71 5.42
C TYR A 60 19.22 18.72 5.71
N THR A 61 19.41 18.45 6.97
CA THR A 61 20.27 17.37 7.45
C THR A 61 19.56 16.63 8.57
N ALA A 62 19.14 15.41 8.29
CA ALA A 62 18.61 14.50 9.29
C ALA A 62 19.70 13.46 9.64
N LYS A 63 20.24 13.52 10.85
CA LYS A 63 21.29 12.58 11.30
C LYS A 63 20.76 11.16 11.41
N LYS A 64 19.51 11.03 11.83
CA LYS A 64 18.81 9.75 11.96
C LYS A 64 17.30 10.00 11.91
N LEU A 65 16.61 9.26 11.08
CA LEU A 65 15.15 9.14 11.12
C LEU A 65 14.82 7.71 11.56
N ALA A 66 13.97 7.57 12.55
CA ALA A 66 13.54 6.24 12.99
C ALA A 66 12.09 6.29 13.48
N LEU A 67 11.31 5.34 13.02
CA LEU A 67 10.02 4.95 13.56
C LEU A 67 10.21 3.54 14.11
N THR A 68 9.89 3.29 15.36
CA THR A 68 10.16 2.01 16.02
C THR A 68 8.90 1.46 16.66
N ASN A 69 8.69 0.15 16.49
CA ASN A 69 7.62 -0.61 17.12
C ASN A 69 6.25 0.08 17.04
N SER A 70 5.95 0.62 15.89
CA SER A 70 4.68 1.32 15.63
C SER A 70 3.62 0.36 15.09
N ALA A 71 2.36 0.79 15.13
CA ALA A 71 1.26 0.01 14.59
C ALA A 71 0.27 0.91 13.86
N VAL A 72 -0.32 0.34 12.81
CA VAL A 72 -1.43 0.93 12.04
C VAL A 72 -2.56 -0.06 12.02
N HIS A 73 -3.75 0.40 12.35
CA HIS A 73 -4.99 -0.34 12.20
C HIS A 73 -5.79 0.30 11.06
N PHE A 74 -6.07 -0.51 10.07
CA PHE A 74 -6.88 -0.15 8.92
C PHE A 74 -8.25 -0.79 9.04
N GLU A 75 -9.30 -0.02 8.76
CA GLU A 75 -10.67 -0.49 8.72
C GLU A 75 -11.35 0.09 7.47
N ASP A 76 -11.89 -0.79 6.63
CA ASP A 76 -12.65 -0.42 5.46
C ASP A 76 -14.07 -0.96 5.60
N ASN A 77 -15.04 -0.06 5.58
CA ASN A 77 -16.47 -0.36 5.70
C ASN A 77 -17.20 -0.32 4.34
N THR A 78 -16.46 -0.27 3.24
CA THR A 78 -17.02 -0.33 1.89
C THR A 78 -17.57 -1.73 1.56
N PRO A 79 -16.86 -2.86 1.85
CA PRO A 79 -17.40 -4.18 1.65
C PRO A 79 -18.60 -4.48 2.55
N ALA A 80 -19.49 -5.39 2.13
CA ALA A 80 -20.62 -5.84 2.94
C ALA A 80 -20.21 -6.34 4.34
N GLN A 81 -19.03 -6.96 4.43
CA GLN A 81 -18.37 -7.27 5.69
C GLN A 81 -17.18 -6.33 5.88
N PRO A 82 -17.12 -5.58 7.01
CA PRO A 82 -16.00 -4.67 7.25
C PRO A 82 -14.65 -5.39 7.19
N PHE A 83 -13.75 -4.87 6.38
CA PHE A 83 -12.38 -5.35 6.31
C PHE A 83 -11.55 -4.68 7.40
N ARG A 84 -10.88 -5.47 8.23
CA ARG A 84 -9.98 -4.97 9.27
C ARG A 84 -8.61 -5.58 9.11
N TYR A 85 -7.61 -4.72 9.13
CA TYR A 85 -6.23 -5.14 8.93
C TYR A 85 -5.30 -4.42 9.90
N ALA A 86 -4.44 -5.18 10.55
CA ALA A 86 -3.44 -4.65 11.47
C ALA A 86 -2.04 -4.80 10.87
N ILE A 87 -1.27 -3.73 10.89
CA ILE A 87 0.16 -3.74 10.60
C ILE A 87 0.85 -3.34 11.90
N SER A 88 1.68 -4.22 12.42
CA SER A 88 2.33 -4.05 13.72
C SER A 88 3.86 -4.18 13.62
N ALA A 89 4.54 -3.93 14.73
CA ALA A 89 6.00 -3.95 14.79
C ALA A 89 6.65 -3.18 13.62
N ILE A 90 6.04 -2.08 13.22
CA ILE A 90 6.55 -1.24 12.12
C ILE A 90 7.83 -0.59 12.59
N ASN A 91 8.91 -0.88 11.89
CA ASN A 91 10.20 -0.24 12.08
C ASN A 91 10.63 0.36 10.74
N VAL A 92 10.94 1.66 10.76
CA VAL A 92 11.50 2.38 9.61
C VAL A 92 12.73 3.09 10.09
N SER A 93 13.81 3.02 9.35
CA SER A 93 15.04 3.74 9.68
C SER A 93 15.73 4.28 8.44
N ALA A 94 16.25 5.50 8.56
CA ALA A 94 17.15 6.09 7.61
C ALA A 94 18.34 6.70 8.39
N ASN A 95 19.56 6.35 7.99
CA ASN A 95 20.77 6.89 8.56
C ASN A 95 21.24 8.04 7.69
N ARG A 96 21.47 9.19 8.33
CA ARG A 96 21.98 10.42 7.74
C ARG A 96 21.45 10.70 6.33
N VAL A 97 20.38 11.43 6.27
CA VAL A 97 19.80 11.92 5.02
C VAL A 97 20.06 13.42 4.94
N THR A 98 20.78 13.85 3.94
CA THR A 98 21.08 15.28 3.70
C THR A 98 20.73 15.63 2.27
N SER A 99 20.27 16.86 2.04
CA SER A 99 19.90 17.36 0.71
C SER A 99 21.08 17.45 -0.27
N ASP A 100 22.31 17.42 0.22
CA ASP A 100 23.54 17.53 -0.57
C ASP A 100 24.19 16.19 -0.91
N GLN A 101 23.72 15.06 -0.33
CA GLN A 101 24.28 13.74 -0.64
C GLN A 101 23.75 13.18 -1.96
N GLU A 102 24.49 12.20 -2.53
CA GLU A 102 24.10 11.57 -3.80
C GLU A 102 22.93 10.59 -3.66
N ALA A 103 22.81 9.93 -2.51
CA ALA A 103 21.72 8.98 -2.27
C ALA A 103 21.35 8.90 -0.79
N GLY A 104 20.04 8.82 -0.52
CA GLY A 104 19.48 8.47 0.76
C GLY A 104 19.05 6.99 0.78
N LYS A 105 19.14 6.34 1.93
CA LYS A 105 18.66 4.97 2.10
C LYS A 105 17.71 4.87 3.28
N ILE A 106 16.56 4.22 3.03
CA ILE A 106 15.55 3.88 4.03
C ILE A 106 15.43 2.37 4.08
N THR A 107 15.24 1.81 5.28
CA THR A 107 14.86 0.41 5.48
C THR A 107 13.58 0.34 6.27
N ALA A 108 12.73 -0.62 5.95
CA ALA A 108 11.45 -0.83 6.62
C ALA A 108 11.20 -2.30 6.91
N SER A 109 10.57 -2.59 8.04
CA SER A 109 10.04 -3.91 8.36
C SER A 109 8.73 -3.78 9.11
N ALA A 110 7.82 -4.74 8.96
CA ALA A 110 6.57 -4.80 9.69
C ALA A 110 6.04 -6.24 9.75
N VAL A 111 5.10 -6.45 10.66
CA VAL A 111 4.27 -7.65 10.73
C VAL A 111 2.88 -7.32 10.20
N LEU A 112 2.42 -8.11 9.24
CA LEU A 112 1.12 -7.98 8.58
C LEU A 112 0.15 -8.96 9.24
N GLN A 113 -0.89 -8.43 9.89
CA GLN A 113 -1.74 -9.20 10.78
C GLN A 113 -0.90 -9.89 11.87
N GLU A 114 -0.92 -11.21 11.96
CA GLU A 114 -0.22 -11.97 12.99
C GLU A 114 1.05 -12.65 12.47
N THR A 115 1.09 -13.02 11.20
CA THR A 115 2.11 -13.92 10.65
C THR A 115 2.86 -13.35 9.45
N GLY A 116 2.21 -12.51 8.65
CA GLY A 116 2.83 -11.95 7.45
C GLY A 116 4.01 -11.05 7.80
N LYS A 117 5.07 -11.13 7.03
CA LYS A 117 6.30 -10.34 7.21
C LYS A 117 6.51 -9.43 6.02
N LEU A 118 6.72 -8.16 6.28
CA LEU A 118 7.10 -7.18 5.28
C LEU A 118 8.52 -6.71 5.58
N ASN A 119 9.38 -6.75 4.58
CA ASN A 119 10.72 -6.19 4.62
C ASN A 119 10.98 -5.43 3.34
N GLY A 120 11.65 -4.29 3.45
CA GLY A 120 11.98 -3.51 2.28
C GLY A 120 13.08 -2.51 2.53
N ASP A 121 13.66 -2.06 1.43
CA ASP A 121 14.56 -0.93 1.42
C ASP A 121 14.27 -0.05 0.20
N ALA A 122 14.56 1.22 0.35
CA ALA A 122 14.52 2.19 -0.73
C ALA A 122 15.81 3.01 -0.75
N VAL A 123 16.32 3.24 -1.96
CA VAL A 123 17.40 4.17 -2.23
C VAL A 123 16.86 5.27 -3.11
N PHE A 124 16.99 6.51 -2.70
CA PHE A 124 16.40 7.66 -3.38
C PHE A 124 17.42 8.80 -3.53
N ASP A 125 17.21 9.63 -4.54
CA ASP A 125 17.95 10.87 -4.71
C ASP A 125 17.34 11.96 -3.82
N PRO A 126 18.06 12.48 -2.80
CA PRO A 126 17.55 13.54 -1.94
C PRO A 126 17.27 14.87 -2.66
N LYS A 127 17.83 15.08 -3.86
CA LYS A 127 17.58 16.25 -4.69
C LYS A 127 16.38 16.05 -5.62
N ASN A 128 16.06 14.81 -5.92
CA ASN A 128 14.94 14.44 -6.78
C ASN A 128 14.31 13.13 -6.32
N ILE A 129 13.38 13.19 -5.37
CA ILE A 129 12.70 12.01 -4.81
C ILE A 129 11.90 11.21 -5.84
N ARG A 130 11.71 11.73 -7.07
CA ARG A 130 11.13 10.98 -8.20
C ARG A 130 12.09 9.91 -8.72
N ASN A 131 13.36 9.97 -8.32
CA ASN A 131 14.36 8.94 -8.60
C ASN A 131 14.53 8.06 -7.37
N VAL A 132 13.91 6.88 -7.40
CA VAL A 132 13.92 5.95 -6.29
C VAL A 132 14.01 4.50 -6.78
N ASN A 133 14.82 3.71 -6.08
CA ASN A 133 14.87 2.26 -6.24
C ASN A 133 14.27 1.63 -4.98
N VAL A 134 13.27 0.80 -5.16
CA VAL A 134 12.55 0.13 -4.07
C VAL A 134 12.68 -1.39 -4.21
N ASN A 135 13.10 -2.05 -3.15
CA ASN A 135 13.00 -3.49 -3.00
C ASN A 135 12.00 -3.77 -1.86
N LEU A 136 11.01 -4.59 -2.12
CA LEU A 136 10.01 -4.97 -1.13
C LEU A 136 9.78 -6.47 -1.21
N ALA A 137 9.70 -7.11 -0.04
CA ALA A 137 9.33 -8.51 0.10
C ALA A 137 8.21 -8.64 1.13
N VAL A 138 7.18 -9.38 0.77
CA VAL A 138 6.13 -9.85 1.67
C VAL A 138 6.19 -11.36 1.70
N ASP A 139 6.29 -11.92 2.90
CA ASP A 139 6.31 -13.36 3.14
C ASP A 139 5.19 -13.76 4.08
N GLU A 140 4.69 -14.98 3.92
CA GLU A 140 3.73 -15.62 4.83
C GLU A 140 2.44 -14.80 5.06
N LEU A 141 2.01 -13.99 4.08
CA LEU A 141 0.75 -13.27 4.17
C LEU A 141 -0.41 -14.25 4.01
N ALA A 142 -1.16 -14.48 5.09
CA ALA A 142 -2.30 -15.37 5.07
C ALA A 142 -3.47 -14.75 4.30
N LEU A 143 -3.93 -15.43 3.23
CA LEU A 143 -4.93 -14.92 2.30
C LEU A 143 -6.35 -14.87 2.90
N ASN A 144 -6.65 -15.71 3.88
CA ASN A 144 -7.93 -15.66 4.60
C ASN A 144 -8.17 -14.32 5.33
N HIS A 145 -7.11 -13.59 5.67
CA HIS A 145 -7.25 -12.22 6.21
C HIS A 145 -7.74 -11.20 5.18
N LEU A 146 -7.70 -11.54 3.89
CA LEU A 146 -8.22 -10.74 2.79
C LEU A 146 -9.60 -11.20 2.33
N ASP A 147 -10.27 -12.11 3.07
CA ASP A 147 -11.52 -12.75 2.66
C ASP A 147 -12.66 -11.74 2.38
N ALA A 148 -12.79 -10.69 3.18
CA ALA A 148 -13.77 -9.64 2.94
C ALA A 148 -13.62 -9.00 1.54
N TYR A 149 -12.39 -8.77 1.11
CA TYR A 149 -12.10 -8.29 -0.24
C TYR A 149 -12.28 -9.37 -1.31
N GLY A 150 -11.91 -10.61 -1.00
CA GLY A 150 -12.16 -11.76 -1.88
C GLY A 150 -13.64 -11.91 -2.20
N ARG A 151 -14.50 -11.83 -1.20
CA ARG A 151 -15.96 -11.86 -1.33
C ARG A 151 -16.49 -10.67 -2.12
N TRP A 152 -16.06 -9.47 -1.77
CA TRP A 152 -16.56 -8.23 -2.33
C TRP A 152 -16.12 -8.02 -3.78
N TYR A 153 -14.82 -8.16 -4.06
CA TYR A 153 -14.26 -7.84 -5.38
C TYR A 153 -14.13 -9.04 -6.32
N ALA A 154 -14.05 -10.25 -5.80
CA ALA A 154 -13.88 -11.44 -6.61
C ALA A 154 -15.06 -12.43 -6.54
N ALA A 155 -16.10 -12.10 -5.78
CA ALA A 155 -17.28 -12.94 -5.55
C ALA A 155 -16.93 -14.36 -5.03
N HIS A 156 -15.79 -14.50 -4.36
CA HIS A 156 -15.32 -15.77 -3.82
C HIS A 156 -14.66 -15.59 -2.46
N ALA A 157 -14.96 -16.51 -1.53
CA ALA A 157 -14.26 -16.58 -0.27
C ALA A 157 -12.79 -16.99 -0.47
N LEU A 158 -11.88 -16.36 0.27
CA LEU A 158 -10.49 -16.78 0.41
C LEU A 158 -10.37 -17.57 1.71
N GLU A 159 -10.48 -18.92 1.63
CA GLU A 159 -10.56 -19.77 2.81
C GLU A 159 -9.18 -20.05 3.43
N ASP A 160 -8.14 -20.18 2.60
CA ASP A 160 -6.79 -20.48 3.03
C ASP A 160 -5.77 -20.08 1.94
N GLY A 161 -4.50 -20.07 2.30
CA GLY A 161 -3.38 -19.82 1.41
C GLY A 161 -2.39 -18.82 1.99
N LEU A 162 -1.17 -18.91 1.51
CA LEU A 162 -0.08 -17.99 1.86
C LEU A 162 0.41 -17.28 0.60
N LEU A 163 0.47 -15.95 0.65
CA LEU A 163 1.04 -15.13 -0.40
C LEU A 163 2.48 -14.77 -0.06
N ARG A 164 3.35 -14.93 -1.05
CA ARG A 164 4.67 -14.31 -1.13
C ARG A 164 4.68 -13.34 -2.29
N PHE A 165 5.22 -12.17 -2.05
CA PHE A 165 5.35 -11.13 -3.06
C PHE A 165 6.73 -10.48 -2.94
N VAL A 166 7.42 -10.35 -4.06
CA VAL A 166 8.68 -9.62 -4.13
C VAL A 166 8.59 -8.65 -5.30
N THR A 167 8.95 -7.40 -5.05
CA THR A 167 9.09 -6.40 -6.11
C THR A 167 10.44 -5.73 -6.05
N LYS A 168 10.99 -5.46 -7.23
CA LYS A 168 12.12 -4.57 -7.48
C LYS A 168 11.64 -3.50 -8.44
N THR A 169 11.55 -2.29 -7.97
CA THR A 169 11.01 -1.17 -8.75
C THR A 169 12.04 -0.07 -8.83
N VAL A 170 12.30 0.40 -10.02
CA VAL A 170 13.12 1.56 -10.32
C VAL A 170 12.21 2.64 -10.88
N VAL A 171 12.22 3.81 -10.26
CA VAL A 171 11.58 5.01 -10.79
C VAL A 171 12.68 5.99 -11.15
N GLN A 172 12.70 6.43 -12.40
CA GLN A 172 13.66 7.40 -12.90
C GLN A 172 12.94 8.40 -13.79
N ASP A 173 13.00 9.67 -13.42
CA ASP A 173 12.36 10.78 -14.13
C ASP A 173 10.87 10.54 -14.45
N GLY A 174 10.17 9.83 -13.55
CA GLY A 174 8.76 9.46 -13.69
C GLY A 174 8.51 8.18 -14.50
N ALA A 175 9.52 7.59 -15.13
CA ALA A 175 9.42 6.27 -15.76
C ALA A 175 9.57 5.17 -14.69
N ILE A 176 8.70 4.17 -14.75
CA ILE A 176 8.68 3.05 -13.79
C ILE A 176 9.08 1.77 -14.52
N ASP A 177 10.10 1.11 -14.00
CA ASP A 177 10.46 -0.27 -14.35
C ASP A 177 10.32 -1.14 -13.11
N SER A 178 9.51 -2.20 -13.19
CA SER A 178 9.17 -3.02 -12.04
C SER A 178 9.18 -4.51 -12.38
N GLN A 179 9.90 -5.28 -11.59
CA GLN A 179 9.91 -6.74 -11.65
C GLN A 179 9.16 -7.27 -10.42
N ASN A 180 8.06 -7.96 -10.67
CA ASN A 180 7.17 -8.47 -9.64
C ASN A 180 7.10 -9.99 -9.69
N HIS A 181 7.27 -10.63 -8.55
CA HIS A 181 7.11 -12.07 -8.38
C HIS A 181 6.04 -12.35 -7.33
N PHE A 182 4.99 -13.05 -7.76
CA PHE A 182 3.92 -13.54 -6.90
C PHE A 182 3.99 -15.05 -6.79
N ARG A 183 3.83 -15.56 -5.58
CA ARG A 183 3.65 -16.98 -5.32
C ARG A 183 2.56 -17.14 -4.28
N MET A 184 1.61 -18.02 -4.59
CA MET A 184 0.56 -18.42 -3.67
C MET A 184 0.72 -19.91 -3.37
N ASP A 185 0.90 -20.22 -2.10
CA ASP A 185 1.01 -21.60 -1.63
C ASP A 185 -0.31 -22.00 -0.98
N LYS A 186 -0.83 -23.20 -1.30
CA LYS A 186 -2.05 -23.80 -0.70
C LYS A 186 -3.29 -22.91 -0.82
N LEU A 187 -3.41 -22.14 -1.91
CA LEU A 187 -4.58 -21.31 -2.14
C LEU A 187 -5.85 -22.16 -2.15
N LYS A 188 -6.80 -21.80 -1.28
CA LYS A 188 -8.12 -22.42 -1.22
C LYS A 188 -9.19 -21.37 -1.42
N VAL A 189 -9.83 -21.41 -2.58
CA VAL A 189 -10.94 -20.54 -2.97
C VAL A 189 -12.25 -21.25 -2.65
N GLY A 190 -13.08 -20.60 -1.85
CA GLY A 190 -14.38 -21.09 -1.46
C GLY A 190 -15.44 -20.98 -2.55
N LYS A 191 -16.68 -21.24 -2.15
CA LYS A 191 -17.83 -21.12 -3.06
C LYS A 191 -18.03 -19.66 -3.46
N LYS A 192 -18.66 -19.47 -4.62
CA LYS A 192 -19.16 -18.17 -5.05
C LYS A 192 -20.13 -17.61 -4.00
N VAL A 193 -20.01 -16.32 -3.73
CA VAL A 193 -20.88 -15.58 -2.80
C VAL A 193 -21.59 -14.45 -3.55
N ASP A 194 -22.77 -14.05 -3.09
CA ASP A 194 -23.58 -12.99 -3.71
C ASP A 194 -23.42 -11.65 -2.95
N GLU A 195 -22.29 -11.46 -2.28
CA GLU A 195 -21.97 -10.25 -1.50
C GLU A 195 -21.18 -9.20 -2.30
N HIS A 196 -20.96 -9.43 -3.58
CA HIS A 196 -20.09 -8.62 -4.43
C HIS A 196 -20.83 -7.39 -5.01
N ASP A 197 -20.08 -6.38 -5.35
CA ASP A 197 -20.54 -5.27 -6.18
C ASP A 197 -20.83 -5.78 -7.60
N THR A 198 -22.04 -5.52 -8.12
CA THR A 198 -22.48 -6.02 -9.42
C THR A 198 -21.76 -5.40 -10.61
N GLU A 199 -21.01 -4.33 -10.41
CA GLU A 199 -20.27 -3.63 -11.46
C GLU A 199 -18.84 -4.16 -11.68
N ILE A 200 -18.35 -5.09 -10.85
CA ILE A 200 -16.98 -5.55 -10.91
C ILE A 200 -16.84 -6.80 -11.77
N TYR A 201 -15.86 -6.78 -12.65
CA TYR A 201 -15.44 -7.91 -13.45
C TYR A 201 -15.01 -9.07 -12.56
N VAL A 202 -15.84 -10.10 -12.44
CA VAL A 202 -15.51 -11.33 -11.73
C VAL A 202 -14.35 -12.00 -12.45
N LEU A 203 -13.13 -11.81 -11.94
CA LEU A 203 -12.00 -12.61 -12.39
C LEU A 203 -12.33 -14.09 -12.14
N PRO A 204 -12.09 -15.00 -13.10
CA PRO A 204 -12.31 -16.43 -12.91
C PRO A 204 -11.23 -17.02 -12.00
N LEU A 205 -11.25 -16.62 -10.72
CA LEU A 205 -10.27 -17.02 -9.70
C LEU A 205 -10.15 -18.54 -9.56
N ARG A 206 -11.26 -19.28 -9.77
CA ARG A 206 -11.22 -20.75 -9.79
C ARG A 206 -10.44 -21.32 -10.96
N LEU A 207 -10.46 -20.65 -12.10
CA LEU A 207 -9.71 -21.06 -13.28
C LEU A 207 -8.22 -20.76 -13.08
N ALA A 208 -7.90 -19.62 -12.49
CA ALA A 208 -6.53 -19.26 -12.15
C ALA A 208 -5.93 -20.16 -11.04
N ALA A 209 -6.73 -20.50 -10.02
CA ALA A 209 -6.32 -21.40 -8.95
C ALA A 209 -6.16 -22.86 -9.38
N GLY A 210 -6.83 -23.29 -10.47
CA GLY A 210 -6.68 -24.63 -11.03
C GLY A 210 -5.50 -24.79 -11.99
N LEU A 211 -4.79 -23.69 -12.31
CA LEU A 211 -3.61 -23.67 -13.16
C LEU A 211 -2.29 -23.52 -12.33
N LEU A 212 -2.39 -23.34 -11.03
CA LEU A 212 -1.30 -23.27 -10.07
C LEU A 212 -1.18 -24.56 -9.28
#